data_ec2aad90d821adf650a42c612185ba9b
#
_entry.id   ec2aad90d821adf650a42c612185ba9b
#
_cell.length_a   1.000
_cell.length_b   1.000
_cell.length_c   1.000
_cell.angle_alpha   90.00
_cell.angle_beta   90.00
_cell.angle_gamma   90.00
#
_symmetry.space_group_name_H-M   'P 1'
#
loop_
_entity.id
_entity.type
_entity.pdbx_description
1 polymer ?
#
loop_
_entity_poly.entity_id
_entity_poly.type
_entity_poly.pdbx_seq_one_letter_code
_entity_poly.pdbx_strand_id
1 'polypeptide(L)'
;MTSEMGQSECFVYITLPGQTEPVTAGRFVLTKDRHGVSVGRFIYGRSYRDRPDAVELDPAELKLAPRTYETTAMGGVFGALRDAGPDYWGRRVIERHAGRAQLGELDYLLHSPDDRAGALGFGIGPQPPAPRRDFNQTLDLGKLLAIADAIISEEDVSPDAAAGQIEELLLVGTSMGGARPKAGVEDDDGR
;
A
#
# COMPACT_ATOMS: atom_id res chain seq x y z
N MET A 1 2.50 -13.80 27.16
CA MET A 1 2.36 -12.51 26.48
C MET A 1 3.27 -12.55 25.26
N THR A 2 2.80 -13.10 24.17
CA THR A 2 3.51 -13.12 22.88
C THR A 2 3.34 -11.73 22.28
N SER A 3 4.41 -10.93 22.31
CA SER A 3 4.49 -9.68 21.57
C SER A 3 4.29 -10.01 20.10
N GLU A 4 3.15 -9.65 19.53
CA GLU A 4 2.99 -9.58 18.07
C GLU A 4 3.95 -8.48 17.58
N MET A 5 5.15 -8.89 17.19
CA MET A 5 6.08 -8.03 16.47
C MET A 5 5.46 -7.81 15.10
N GLY A 6 4.80 -6.68 14.89
CA GLY A 6 4.38 -6.22 13.59
C GLY A 6 5.56 -6.25 12.62
N GLN A 7 5.27 -6.46 11.35
CA GLN A 7 6.30 -6.48 10.31
C GLN A 7 7.12 -5.19 10.39
N SER A 8 8.44 -5.30 10.45
CA SER A 8 9.33 -4.15 10.55
C SER A 8 9.99 -3.78 9.22
N GLU A 9 9.75 -4.57 8.15
CA GLU A 9 10.33 -4.35 6.83
C GLU A 9 9.42 -4.80 5.69
N CYS A 10 9.62 -4.20 4.52
CA CYS A 10 9.02 -4.64 3.27
C CYS A 10 9.99 -4.43 2.10
N PHE A 11 9.73 -5.15 1.00
CA PHE A 11 10.33 -4.85 -0.28
C PHE A 11 9.50 -3.80 -1.02
N VAL A 12 10.18 -2.92 -1.74
CA VAL A 12 9.59 -1.90 -2.58
C VAL A 12 9.77 -2.33 -4.02
N TYR A 13 8.67 -2.41 -4.74
CA TYR A 13 8.63 -2.74 -6.16
C TYR A 13 8.35 -1.48 -6.97
N ILE A 14 8.75 -1.48 -8.22
CA ILE A 14 8.45 -0.40 -9.16
C ILE A 14 8.12 -0.97 -10.53
N THR A 15 7.06 -0.47 -11.15
CA THR A 15 6.80 -0.67 -12.57
C THR A 15 7.50 0.43 -13.35
N LEU A 16 8.52 0.04 -14.12
CA LEU A 16 9.34 0.99 -14.87
C LEU A 16 8.58 1.56 -16.07
N PRO A 17 8.94 2.76 -16.56
CA PRO A 17 8.30 3.35 -17.74
C PRO A 17 8.30 2.41 -18.94
N GLY A 18 7.12 2.19 -19.52
CA GLY A 18 6.92 1.29 -20.67
C GLY A 18 6.91 -0.21 -20.33
N GLN A 19 6.99 -0.58 -19.06
CA GLN A 19 6.87 -1.96 -18.60
C GLN A 19 5.54 -2.20 -17.91
N THR A 20 5.08 -3.44 -17.92
CA THR A 20 3.85 -3.90 -17.22
C THR A 20 4.17 -4.76 -15.99
N GLU A 21 5.37 -5.29 -15.92
CA GLU A 21 5.83 -6.15 -14.83
C GLU A 21 6.63 -5.32 -13.83
N PRO A 22 6.31 -5.38 -12.54
CA PRO A 22 7.08 -4.69 -11.51
C PRO A 22 8.43 -5.40 -11.27
N VAL A 23 9.43 -4.63 -10.90
CA VAL A 23 10.75 -5.12 -10.47
C VAL A 23 11.03 -4.63 -9.06
N THR A 24 11.84 -5.38 -8.31
CA THR A 24 12.21 -5.01 -6.94
C THR A 24 13.25 -3.92 -6.96
N ALA A 25 12.86 -2.73 -6.52
CA ALA A 25 13.75 -1.58 -6.42
C ALA A 25 14.67 -1.66 -5.19
N GLY A 26 14.13 -2.08 -4.04
CA GLY A 26 14.90 -2.10 -2.81
C GLY A 26 14.12 -2.63 -1.61
N ARG A 27 14.65 -2.35 -0.42
CA ARG A 27 14.08 -2.74 0.86
C ARG A 27 13.88 -1.52 1.75
N PHE A 28 12.72 -1.43 2.36
CA PHE A 28 12.36 -0.44 3.36
C PHE A 28 12.21 -1.10 4.71
N VAL A 29 12.78 -0.51 5.75
CA VAL A 29 12.73 -0.97 7.15
C VAL A 29 12.24 0.18 8.00
N LEU A 30 11.24 -0.05 8.85
CA LEU A 30 10.71 0.92 9.78
C LEU A 30 10.91 0.41 11.21
N THR A 31 11.66 1.14 12.02
CA THR A 31 11.98 0.79 13.41
C THR A 31 11.69 1.98 14.31
N LYS A 32 11.69 1.73 15.63
CA LYS A 32 11.70 2.81 16.63
C LYS A 32 13.08 2.90 17.24
N ASP A 33 13.54 4.13 17.45
CA ASP A 33 14.77 4.37 18.22
C ASP A 33 14.52 4.21 19.74
N ARG A 34 15.56 4.42 20.54
CA ARG A 34 15.50 4.34 22.00
C ARG A 34 14.55 5.36 22.66
N HIS A 35 14.14 6.39 21.94
CA HIS A 35 13.21 7.42 22.37
C HIS A 35 11.79 7.19 21.85
N GLY A 36 11.56 6.09 21.11
CA GLY A 36 10.27 5.77 20.51
C GLY A 36 9.99 6.49 19.22
N VAL A 37 10.95 7.24 18.65
CA VAL A 37 10.82 7.92 17.36
C VAL A 37 10.93 6.90 16.25
N SER A 38 10.00 6.95 15.31
CA SER A 38 10.03 6.08 14.12
C SER A 38 11.16 6.51 13.18
N VAL A 39 11.98 5.54 12.79
CA VAL A 39 13.11 5.72 11.88
C VAL A 39 12.95 4.77 10.71
N GLY A 40 12.76 5.32 9.51
CA GLY A 40 12.70 4.58 8.27
C GLY A 40 14.05 4.54 7.58
N ARG A 41 14.40 3.36 7.06
CA ARG A 41 15.63 3.15 6.28
C ARG A 41 15.29 2.50 4.96
N PHE A 42 15.83 3.04 3.89
CA PHE A 42 15.68 2.46 2.55
C PHE A 42 17.05 2.21 1.91
N ILE A 43 17.17 1.09 1.23
CA ILE A 43 18.33 0.73 0.43
C ILE A 43 17.90 0.13 -0.91
N TYR A 44 18.47 0.62 -2.00
CA TYR A 44 18.29 0.01 -3.32
C TYR A 44 18.98 -1.34 -3.42
N GLY A 45 18.30 -2.30 -4.04
CA GLY A 45 18.89 -3.57 -4.41
C GLY A 45 20.04 -3.39 -5.41
N ARG A 46 21.12 -4.18 -5.30
CA ARG A 46 22.21 -4.14 -6.25
C ARG A 46 21.74 -4.49 -7.66
N SER A 47 20.96 -5.56 -7.79
CA SER A 47 20.39 -5.98 -9.08
C SER A 47 19.53 -4.91 -9.74
N TYR A 48 18.83 -4.09 -8.95
CA TYR A 48 18.08 -2.95 -9.47
C TYR A 48 18.99 -1.83 -9.96
N ARG A 49 19.98 -1.45 -9.16
CA ARG A 49 20.93 -0.36 -9.51
C ARG A 49 21.79 -0.68 -10.73
N ASP A 50 22.10 -1.96 -10.95
CA ASP A 50 22.90 -2.42 -12.08
C ASP A 50 22.07 -2.50 -13.39
N ARG A 51 20.76 -2.22 -13.37
CA ARG A 51 19.89 -2.18 -14.55
C ARG A 51 20.14 -0.90 -15.35
N PRO A 52 20.15 -0.97 -16.68
CA PRO A 52 20.34 0.21 -17.56
C PRO A 52 19.12 1.15 -17.58
N ASP A 53 17.94 0.63 -17.21
CA ASP A 53 16.66 1.32 -17.14
C ASP A 53 16.24 1.69 -15.72
N ALA A 54 17.12 1.52 -14.72
CA ALA A 54 16.84 1.89 -13.35
C ALA A 54 16.61 3.40 -13.21
N VAL A 55 15.56 3.75 -12.48
CA VAL A 55 15.25 5.14 -12.13
C VAL A 55 15.25 5.30 -10.60
N GLU A 56 15.50 6.50 -10.14
CA GLU A 56 15.36 6.85 -8.73
C GLU A 56 13.88 6.91 -8.34
N LEU A 57 13.54 6.43 -7.12
CA LEU A 57 12.17 6.48 -6.61
C LEU A 57 11.72 7.91 -6.29
N ASP A 58 12.67 8.74 -5.90
CA ASP A 58 12.45 10.15 -5.60
C ASP A 58 13.75 10.91 -5.83
N PRO A 59 13.75 11.99 -6.66
CA PRO A 59 14.94 12.75 -6.98
C PRO A 59 15.47 13.59 -5.81
N ALA A 60 14.65 13.84 -4.79
CA ALA A 60 15.03 14.60 -3.62
C ALA A 60 15.52 13.71 -2.47
N GLU A 61 14.72 12.70 -2.09
CA GLU A 61 14.98 11.89 -0.91
C GLU A 61 15.67 10.55 -1.21
N LEU A 62 15.36 9.92 -2.36
CA LEU A 62 15.79 8.55 -2.69
C LEU A 62 16.49 8.48 -4.05
N LYS A 63 17.60 9.21 -4.18
CA LYS A 63 18.46 9.16 -5.39
C LYS A 63 19.02 7.76 -5.62
N LEU A 64 19.20 7.37 -6.86
CA LEU A 64 19.76 6.07 -7.20
C LEU A 64 21.25 5.99 -6.83
N ALA A 65 21.58 5.44 -5.67
CA ALA A 65 22.94 5.34 -5.16
C ALA A 65 23.12 4.11 -4.24
N PRO A 66 24.38 3.61 -4.09
CA PRO A 66 24.69 2.46 -3.23
C PRO A 66 24.84 2.87 -1.75
N ARG A 67 23.80 3.47 -1.19
CA ARG A 67 23.80 3.89 0.21
C ARG A 67 22.45 3.59 0.88
N THR A 68 22.44 3.56 2.20
CA THR A 68 21.21 3.54 2.98
C THR A 68 20.72 4.97 3.19
N TYR A 69 19.46 5.19 2.90
CA TYR A 69 18.75 6.43 3.20
C TYR A 69 18.04 6.29 4.53
N GLU A 70 17.96 7.36 5.30
CA GLU A 70 17.31 7.37 6.60
C GLU A 70 16.42 8.61 6.72
N THR A 71 15.22 8.44 7.30
CA THR A 71 14.30 9.53 7.61
C THR A 71 13.58 9.30 8.92
N THR A 72 13.27 10.38 9.62
CA THR A 72 12.35 10.42 10.76
C THR A 72 11.10 11.25 10.43
N ALA A 73 11.09 11.90 9.28
CA ALA A 73 9.96 12.67 8.81
C ALA A 73 8.75 11.78 8.55
N MET A 74 7.55 12.33 8.63
CA MET A 74 6.28 11.65 8.33
C MET A 74 6.13 10.28 9.00
N GLY A 75 6.55 10.16 10.26
CA GLY A 75 6.50 8.88 10.98
C GLY A 75 7.55 7.86 10.51
N GLY A 76 8.66 8.32 9.93
CA GLY A 76 9.73 7.48 9.40
C GLY A 76 9.47 6.95 7.99
N VAL A 77 8.56 7.56 7.23
CA VAL A 77 8.24 7.12 5.86
C VAL A 77 8.64 8.20 4.86
N PHE A 78 9.43 7.82 3.84
CA PHE A 78 9.81 8.73 2.74
C PHE A 78 8.58 9.18 1.95
N GLY A 79 8.61 10.41 1.42
CA GLY A 79 7.49 11.01 0.72
C GLY A 79 6.92 10.14 -0.39
N ALA A 80 7.76 9.66 -1.30
CA ALA A 80 7.35 8.80 -2.41
C ALA A 80 6.69 7.48 -1.95
N LEU A 81 7.18 6.87 -0.85
CA LEU A 81 6.58 5.65 -0.30
C LEU A 81 5.23 5.94 0.35
N ARG A 82 5.11 7.10 1.02
CA ARG A 82 3.87 7.52 1.65
C ARG A 82 2.78 7.85 0.62
N ASP A 83 3.16 8.52 -0.46
CA ASP A 83 2.24 8.90 -1.55
C ASP A 83 1.71 7.65 -2.30
N ALA A 84 2.50 6.58 -2.33
CA ALA A 84 2.07 5.29 -2.85
C ALA A 84 1.21 4.47 -1.86
N GLY A 85 1.08 4.92 -0.62
CA GLY A 85 0.24 4.29 0.41
C GLY A 85 -1.23 4.72 0.28
N PRO A 86 -2.12 4.08 1.08
CA PRO A 86 -3.53 4.40 1.08
C PRO A 86 -3.78 5.79 1.67
N ASP A 87 -4.76 6.49 1.09
CA ASP A 87 -5.28 7.73 1.61
C ASP A 87 -6.09 7.55 2.92
N TYR A 88 -6.70 8.61 3.41
CA TYR A 88 -7.51 8.54 4.63
C TYR A 88 -8.65 7.51 4.52
N TRP A 89 -9.35 7.47 3.39
CA TRP A 89 -10.42 6.51 3.15
C TRP A 89 -9.89 5.08 3.08
N GLY A 90 -8.85 4.85 2.28
CA GLY A 90 -8.20 3.55 2.16
C GLY A 90 -7.70 3.00 3.50
N ARG A 91 -7.16 3.86 4.38
CA ARG A 91 -6.75 3.46 5.72
C ARG A 91 -7.92 2.95 6.55
N ARG A 92 -9.08 3.62 6.52
CA ARG A 92 -10.29 3.16 7.24
C ARG A 92 -10.79 1.82 6.73
N VAL A 93 -10.79 1.60 5.42
CA VAL A 93 -11.16 0.31 4.83
C VAL A 93 -10.19 -0.79 5.28
N ILE A 94 -8.88 -0.53 5.26
CA ILE A 94 -7.86 -1.48 5.72
C ILE A 94 -8.01 -1.78 7.22
N GLU A 95 -8.23 -0.78 8.07
CA GLU A 95 -8.46 -0.95 9.51
C GLU A 95 -9.69 -1.83 9.78
N ARG A 96 -10.76 -1.60 9.03
CA ARG A 96 -11.99 -2.39 9.15
C ARG A 96 -11.76 -3.84 8.73
N HIS A 97 -11.06 -4.06 7.62
CA HIS A 97 -10.69 -5.39 7.15
C HIS A 97 -9.78 -6.12 8.14
N ALA A 98 -8.80 -5.43 8.71
CA ALA A 98 -7.89 -6.00 9.70
C ALA A 98 -8.53 -6.23 11.08
N GLY A 99 -9.76 -5.72 11.32
CA GLY A 99 -10.40 -5.76 12.63
C GLY A 99 -9.64 -5.01 13.72
N ARG A 100 -8.79 -4.07 13.33
CA ARG A 100 -7.91 -3.29 14.23
C ARG A 100 -7.97 -1.81 13.86
N ALA A 101 -8.18 -0.97 14.85
CA ALA A 101 -7.95 0.47 14.72
C ALA A 101 -6.44 0.77 14.89
N GLN A 102 -5.94 1.76 14.14
CA GLN A 102 -4.56 2.26 14.23
C GLN A 102 -3.47 1.22 13.90
N LEU A 103 -3.42 0.82 12.67
CA LEU A 103 -2.33 0.04 12.10
C LEU A 103 -1.05 0.90 11.99
N GLY A 104 0.12 0.25 11.94
CA GLY A 104 1.37 0.93 11.63
C GLY A 104 1.48 1.38 10.17
N GLU A 105 2.33 2.36 9.87
CA GLU A 105 2.53 2.83 8.49
C GLU A 105 2.92 1.69 7.54
N LEU A 106 3.72 0.74 8.01
CA LEU A 106 4.14 -0.41 7.21
C LEU A 106 2.98 -1.37 6.93
N ASP A 107 2.07 -1.54 7.91
CA ASP A 107 0.88 -2.37 7.73
C ASP A 107 -0.02 -1.78 6.64
N TYR A 108 -0.21 -0.46 6.61
CA TYR A 108 -0.97 0.20 5.56
C TYR A 108 -0.35 0.00 4.17
N LEU A 109 0.97 0.09 4.05
CA LEU A 109 1.67 -0.16 2.78
C LEU A 109 1.48 -1.60 2.30
N LEU A 110 1.54 -2.58 3.21
CA LEU A 110 1.46 -4.00 2.89
C LEU A 110 0.03 -4.50 2.63
N HIS A 111 -0.98 -3.91 3.31
CA HIS A 111 -2.38 -4.29 3.13
C HIS A 111 -3.08 -3.53 1.99
N SER A 112 -2.44 -2.51 1.44
CA SER A 112 -2.98 -1.81 0.29
C SER A 112 -2.89 -2.68 -0.96
N PRO A 113 -3.94 -2.79 -1.77
CA PRO A 113 -3.95 -3.63 -2.97
C PRO A 113 -2.93 -3.17 -4.02
N ASP A 114 -2.62 -4.07 -4.96
CA ASP A 114 -1.64 -3.81 -6.02
C ASP A 114 -2.13 -2.82 -7.07
N ASP A 115 -3.45 -2.64 -7.20
CA ASP A 115 -4.07 -1.63 -8.06
C ASP A 115 -3.95 -0.24 -7.40
N ARG A 116 -2.84 0.44 -7.67
CA ARG A 116 -2.48 1.74 -7.10
C ARG A 116 -2.32 2.78 -8.20
N ALA A 117 -2.73 4.00 -7.88
CA ALA A 117 -2.41 5.16 -8.71
C ALA A 117 -0.91 5.49 -8.57
N GLY A 118 -0.05 4.81 -9.31
CA GLY A 118 1.39 5.05 -9.27
C GLY A 118 2.21 3.80 -9.60
N ALA A 119 3.52 3.98 -9.70
CA ALA A 119 4.43 2.93 -10.14
C ALA A 119 4.93 2.03 -9.00
N LEU A 120 4.69 2.40 -7.72
CA LEU A 120 5.26 1.71 -6.57
C LEU A 120 4.31 0.67 -5.99
N GLY A 121 4.87 -0.50 -5.61
CA GLY A 121 4.21 -1.57 -4.88
C GLY A 121 5.04 -2.01 -3.68
N PHE A 122 4.42 -2.76 -2.76
CA PHE A 122 5.06 -3.23 -1.54
C PHE A 122 4.72 -4.69 -1.28
N GLY A 123 5.65 -5.41 -0.65
CA GLY A 123 5.42 -6.80 -0.26
C GLY A 123 6.49 -7.35 0.67
N ILE A 124 6.23 -8.54 1.18
CA ILE A 124 7.10 -9.22 2.14
C ILE A 124 8.23 -10.02 1.49
N GLY A 125 8.14 -10.29 0.19
CA GLY A 125 9.11 -11.09 -0.56
C GLY A 125 10.04 -10.25 -1.44
N PRO A 126 11.23 -10.78 -1.79
CA PRO A 126 12.14 -10.10 -2.70
C PRO A 126 11.67 -10.14 -4.17
N GLN A 127 10.65 -10.93 -4.47
CA GLN A 127 10.06 -11.01 -5.81
C GLN A 127 8.66 -10.41 -5.76
N PRO A 128 8.32 -9.49 -6.70
CA PRO A 128 6.97 -8.96 -6.80
C PRO A 128 5.97 -10.11 -6.97
N PRO A 129 4.79 -10.06 -6.32
CA PRO A 129 3.72 -10.98 -6.62
C PRO A 129 3.25 -10.79 -8.08
N ALA A 130 2.70 -11.84 -8.67
CA ALA A 130 2.04 -11.70 -9.97
C ALA A 130 0.89 -10.68 -9.85
N PRO A 131 0.72 -9.79 -10.84
CA PRO A 131 -0.38 -8.84 -10.84
C PRO A 131 -1.71 -9.60 -10.71
N ARG A 132 -2.53 -9.24 -9.73
CA ARG A 132 -3.89 -9.77 -9.62
C ARG A 132 -4.73 -9.09 -10.70
N ARG A 133 -5.02 -9.82 -11.76
CA ARG A 133 -5.90 -9.38 -12.86
C ARG A 133 -7.28 -10.02 -12.70
N ASP A 134 -7.96 -9.75 -11.61
CA ASP A 134 -9.32 -10.19 -11.40
C ASP A 134 -10.30 -9.15 -11.99
N PHE A 135 -10.28 -9.01 -13.32
CA PHE A 135 -11.04 -8.01 -14.07
C PHE A 135 -12.50 -8.38 -14.38
N ASN A 136 -13.11 -9.33 -13.70
CA ASN A 136 -14.49 -9.75 -14.04
C ASN A 136 -15.37 -9.97 -12.82
N GLN A 137 -15.30 -9.10 -11.81
CA GLN A 137 -16.28 -9.15 -10.74
C GLN A 137 -17.42 -8.17 -11.03
N THR A 138 -18.63 -8.67 -11.17
CA THR A 138 -19.82 -7.83 -11.23
C THR A 138 -19.98 -7.12 -9.89
N LEU A 139 -19.69 -5.84 -9.83
CA LEU A 139 -19.78 -5.04 -8.64
C LEU A 139 -21.23 -4.61 -8.41
N ASP A 140 -21.79 -4.96 -7.28
CA ASP A 140 -23.07 -4.43 -6.82
C ASP A 140 -22.85 -3.06 -6.14
N LEU A 141 -23.02 -1.98 -6.92
CA LEU A 141 -22.84 -0.62 -6.44
C LEU A 141 -23.73 -0.29 -5.24
N GLY A 142 -24.92 -0.89 -5.13
CA GLY A 142 -25.80 -0.69 -3.99
C GLY A 142 -25.22 -1.26 -2.70
N LYS A 143 -24.60 -2.43 -2.79
CA LYS A 143 -23.89 -3.04 -1.66
C LYS A 143 -22.64 -2.25 -1.29
N LEU A 144 -21.84 -1.82 -2.27
CA LEU A 144 -20.65 -1.02 -2.02
C LEU A 144 -20.96 0.31 -1.31
N LEU A 145 -22.06 0.99 -1.71
CA LEU A 145 -22.54 2.19 -1.03
C LEU A 145 -22.94 1.92 0.41
N ALA A 146 -23.71 0.85 0.65
CA ALA A 146 -24.15 0.49 2.00
C ALA A 146 -22.98 0.20 2.94
N ILE A 147 -21.93 -0.47 2.45
CA ILE A 147 -20.72 -0.76 3.22
C ILE A 147 -19.92 0.54 3.47
N ALA A 148 -19.82 1.40 2.46
CA ALA A 148 -19.16 2.68 2.62
C ALA A 148 -19.84 3.54 3.67
N ASP A 149 -21.16 3.60 3.67
CA ASP A 149 -21.95 4.31 4.68
C ASP A 149 -21.77 3.72 6.09
N ALA A 150 -21.74 2.39 6.22
CA ALA A 150 -21.47 1.72 7.49
C ALA A 150 -20.06 2.02 8.04
N ILE A 151 -19.04 2.10 7.17
CA ILE A 151 -17.67 2.48 7.56
C ILE A 151 -17.62 3.95 8.01
N ILE A 152 -18.38 4.84 7.36
CA ILE A 152 -18.45 6.26 7.74
C ILE A 152 -19.16 6.44 9.07
N SER A 153 -20.28 5.72 9.27
CA SER A 153 -21.14 5.83 10.47
C SER A 153 -20.55 5.15 11.70
N GLU A 154 -19.42 4.44 11.56
CA GLU A 154 -18.81 3.64 12.63
C GLU A 154 -19.76 2.55 13.19
N GLU A 155 -20.81 2.20 12.45
CA GLU A 155 -21.74 1.15 12.85
C GLU A 155 -21.07 -0.23 12.83
N ASP A 156 -21.41 -1.06 13.84
CA ASP A 156 -20.99 -2.45 13.90
C ASP A 156 -21.71 -3.27 12.81
N VAL A 157 -21.02 -3.45 11.69
CA VAL A 157 -21.44 -4.42 10.68
C VAL A 157 -21.03 -5.81 11.17
N SER A 158 -21.96 -6.76 11.20
CA SER A 158 -21.67 -8.10 11.69
C SER A 158 -20.50 -8.74 10.92
N PRO A 159 -19.53 -9.36 11.62
CA PRO A 159 -18.27 -9.81 11.02
C PRO A 159 -18.41 -10.74 9.81
N ASP A 160 -19.42 -11.60 9.81
CA ASP A 160 -19.59 -12.64 8.78
C ASP A 160 -20.17 -12.12 7.45
N ALA A 161 -20.99 -11.06 7.49
CA ALA A 161 -21.55 -10.46 6.27
C ALA A 161 -20.63 -9.42 5.64
N ALA A 162 -19.74 -8.86 6.44
CA ALA A 162 -18.85 -7.76 6.03
C ALA A 162 -17.54 -8.22 5.38
N ALA A 163 -17.02 -9.40 5.72
CA ALA A 163 -15.68 -9.81 5.34
C ALA A 163 -15.46 -9.84 3.82
N GLY A 164 -16.33 -10.52 3.06
CA GLY A 164 -16.20 -10.57 1.59
C GLY A 164 -16.46 -9.22 0.91
N GLN A 165 -17.35 -8.42 1.47
CA GLN A 165 -17.73 -7.12 0.93
C GLN A 165 -16.67 -6.04 1.19
N ILE A 166 -15.98 -6.13 2.34
CA ILE A 166 -14.84 -5.25 2.65
C ILE A 166 -13.65 -5.60 1.77
N GLU A 167 -13.48 -6.87 1.42
CA GLU A 167 -12.45 -7.31 0.47
C GLU A 167 -12.69 -6.75 -0.93
N GLU A 168 -13.95 -6.71 -1.40
CA GLU A 168 -14.33 -6.03 -2.64
C GLU A 168 -14.03 -4.53 -2.59
N LEU A 169 -14.33 -3.84 -1.50
CA LEU A 169 -13.99 -2.42 -1.32
C LEU A 169 -12.47 -2.17 -1.27
N LEU A 170 -11.70 -3.09 -0.68
CA LEU A 170 -10.26 -3.03 -0.67
C LEU A 170 -9.68 -3.05 -2.09
N LEU A 171 -10.20 -3.94 -2.94
CA LEU A 171 -9.76 -4.10 -4.32
C LEU A 171 -10.07 -2.88 -5.19
N VAL A 172 -11.18 -2.19 -4.93
CA VAL A 172 -11.73 -1.18 -5.83
C VAL A 172 -11.53 0.26 -5.34
N GLY A 173 -11.20 0.49 -4.05
CA GLY A 173 -11.38 1.81 -3.44
C GLY A 173 -10.23 2.42 -2.68
N THR A 174 -9.04 1.82 -2.62
CA THR A 174 -7.99 2.30 -1.70
C THR A 174 -6.91 3.17 -2.34
N SER A 175 -6.90 3.34 -3.66
CA SER A 175 -5.75 3.91 -4.39
C SER A 175 -5.92 5.33 -4.92
N MET A 176 -7.10 5.93 -4.81
CA MET A 176 -7.38 7.23 -5.42
C MET A 176 -7.63 8.34 -4.40
N GLY A 177 -6.60 9.01 -3.93
CA GLY A 177 -6.54 10.08 -2.92
C GLY A 177 -7.83 10.81 -2.51
N GLY A 178 -8.05 11.03 -1.21
CA GLY A 178 -9.14 11.81 -0.62
C GLY A 178 -9.84 11.16 0.57
N ALA A 179 -10.72 11.92 1.23
CA ALA A 179 -11.40 11.49 2.46
C ALA A 179 -12.80 10.88 2.23
N ARG A 180 -13.27 10.85 0.99
CA ARG A 180 -14.61 10.34 0.64
C ARG A 180 -14.51 8.94 0.05
N PRO A 181 -15.54 8.10 0.28
CA PRO A 181 -15.66 6.81 -0.39
C PRO A 181 -15.55 6.97 -1.91
N LYS A 182 -14.78 6.10 -2.52
CA LYS A 182 -14.63 6.04 -3.97
C LYS A 182 -14.24 4.63 -4.37
N ALA A 183 -14.59 4.28 -5.58
CA ALA A 183 -14.23 3.01 -6.19
C ALA A 183 -13.82 3.27 -7.64
N GLY A 184 -12.75 2.65 -8.09
CA GLY A 184 -12.42 2.54 -9.49
C GLY A 184 -13.25 1.41 -10.10
N VAL A 185 -13.98 1.68 -11.16
CA VAL A 185 -14.70 0.66 -11.91
C VAL A 185 -14.28 0.77 -13.37
N GLU A 186 -14.14 -0.36 -14.00
CA GLU A 186 -13.82 -0.47 -15.43
C GLU A 186 -15.02 -1.10 -16.12
N ASP A 187 -15.46 -0.52 -17.25
CA ASP A 187 -16.53 -1.11 -18.04
C ASP A 187 -15.99 -2.25 -18.91
N ASP A 188 -16.90 -2.96 -19.61
CA ASP A 188 -16.55 -4.08 -20.50
C ASP A 188 -15.64 -3.66 -21.66
N ASP A 189 -15.52 -2.36 -21.93
CA ASP A 189 -14.66 -1.75 -22.97
C ASP A 189 -13.30 -1.28 -22.41
N GLY A 190 -13.02 -1.47 -21.12
CA GLY A 190 -11.75 -1.08 -20.46
C GLY A 190 -11.62 0.42 -20.24
N ARG A 191 -12.72 1.12 -19.94
CA ARG A 191 -12.80 2.56 -19.66
C ARG A 191 -13.20 2.86 -18.24
#